data_50dd7862f8d8614dbe1849c4a7c7ea02
#
_entry.id   50dd7862f8d8614dbe1849c4a7c7ea02
#
_cell.length_a   1.000
_cell.length_b   1.000
_cell.length_c   1.000
_cell.angle_alpha   90.00
_cell.angle_beta   90.00
_cell.angle_gamma   90.00
#
_symmetry.space_group_name_H-M   'P 1'
#
loop_
_entity.id
_entity.type
_entity.pdbx_description
1 polymer ?
#
loop_
_entity_poly.entity_id
_entity_poly.type
_entity_poly.pdbx_seq_one_letter_code
_entity_poly.pdbx_strand_id
1 'polypeptide(L)'
;DEVANLNSIAKVLLVSLAPEMPGAVEFIEKATASGIRCSAGHSAATHADFNKAKSAGLVHLTHYCNQMSPLHHREIGLVGSGLLDREIKIEIICDTIHLCADMLKTVFKNKETDQMMMITDSLACSWMPDGPGDLGGLPIIVKDGVARLQESGALAGSTLKYAHGLKTVHRLTGKPLSDLVKSTSWNQAQSLGLEGLGKIAPGFTADMVLLDDDFNTCKVFIDGVEKYSA
;
A
#
# COMPACT_ATOMS: atom_id res chain seq x y z
N ASP A 1 -6.97 2.66 23.78
CA ASP A 1 -7.38 1.40 24.44
C ASP A 1 -7.75 0.31 23.44
N GLU A 2 -8.44 0.61 22.34
CA GLU A 2 -8.84 -0.39 21.33
C GLU A 2 -7.65 -1.07 20.67
N VAL A 3 -6.67 -0.31 20.18
CA VAL A 3 -5.44 -0.86 19.57
C VAL A 3 -4.65 -1.69 20.58
N ALA A 4 -4.57 -1.27 21.84
CA ALA A 4 -3.92 -2.04 22.90
C ALA A 4 -4.64 -3.38 23.14
N ASN A 5 -5.98 -3.36 23.12
CA ASN A 5 -6.79 -4.58 23.23
C ASN A 5 -6.56 -5.52 22.06
N LEU A 6 -6.60 -5.00 20.82
CA LEU A 6 -6.27 -5.79 19.62
C LEU A 6 -4.86 -6.37 19.67
N ASN A 7 -3.89 -5.57 20.10
CA ASN A 7 -2.48 -5.99 20.21
C ASN A 7 -2.27 -7.07 21.29
N SER A 8 -3.19 -7.18 22.27
CA SER A 8 -3.16 -8.29 23.24
C SER A 8 -3.65 -9.63 22.68
N ILE A 9 -4.41 -9.59 21.59
CA ILE A 9 -4.95 -10.79 20.90
C ILE A 9 -4.01 -11.22 19.78
N ALA A 10 -3.57 -10.27 18.97
CA ALA A 10 -2.65 -10.49 17.86
C ALA A 10 -1.74 -9.27 17.70
N LYS A 11 -0.46 -9.51 17.37
CA LYS A 11 0.51 -8.43 17.21
C LYS A 11 0.07 -7.45 16.14
N VAL A 12 -0.26 -6.22 16.52
CA VAL A 12 -0.53 -5.11 15.60
C VAL A 12 0.78 -4.54 15.11
N LEU A 13 1.01 -4.54 13.81
CA LEU A 13 2.25 -4.04 13.19
C LEU A 13 2.10 -2.62 12.66
N LEU A 14 0.90 -2.27 12.16
CA LEU A 14 0.63 -1.01 11.49
C LEU A 14 -0.79 -0.54 11.81
N VAL A 15 -0.96 0.77 11.99
CA VAL A 15 -2.26 1.45 12.10
C VAL A 15 -2.30 2.60 11.12
N SER A 16 -3.37 2.68 10.32
CA SER A 16 -3.66 3.82 9.45
C SER A 16 -4.61 4.78 10.14
N LEU A 17 -4.34 6.09 10.05
CA LEU A 17 -5.14 7.15 10.66
C LEU A 17 -5.03 8.47 9.89
N ALA A 18 -5.94 9.41 10.18
CA ALA A 18 -5.88 10.78 9.67
C ALA A 18 -5.13 11.66 10.67
N PRO A 19 -3.90 12.13 10.35
CA PRO A 19 -3.03 12.81 11.32
C PRO A 19 -3.52 14.21 11.73
N GLU A 20 -4.43 14.82 11.00
CA GLU A 20 -5.06 16.10 11.36
C GLU A 20 -6.13 15.97 12.44
N MET A 21 -6.56 14.76 12.76
CA MET A 21 -7.60 14.54 13.78
C MET A 21 -7.09 14.84 15.18
N PRO A 22 -7.96 15.39 16.06
CA PRO A 22 -7.58 15.65 17.45
C PRO A 22 -7.04 14.39 18.15
N GLY A 23 -5.87 14.51 18.79
CA GLY A 23 -5.22 13.39 19.50
C GLY A 23 -4.42 12.43 18.60
N ALA A 24 -4.39 12.67 17.27
CA ALA A 24 -3.68 11.79 16.36
C ALA A 24 -2.16 11.80 16.58
N VAL A 25 -1.57 12.96 16.83
CA VAL A 25 -0.12 13.11 17.05
C VAL A 25 0.29 12.35 18.33
N GLU A 26 -0.42 12.53 19.43
CA GLU A 26 -0.18 11.82 20.68
C GLU A 26 -0.41 10.30 20.55
N PHE A 27 -1.36 9.90 19.70
CA PHE A 27 -1.56 8.48 19.38
C PHE A 27 -0.35 7.92 18.62
N ILE A 28 0.16 8.64 17.60
CA ILE A 28 1.34 8.22 16.81
C ILE A 28 2.56 8.04 17.73
N GLU A 29 2.80 8.99 18.65
CA GLU A 29 3.89 8.90 19.63
C GLU A 29 3.80 7.63 20.48
N LYS A 30 2.62 7.36 21.04
CA LYS A 30 2.37 6.18 21.89
C LYS A 30 2.48 4.87 21.11
N ALA A 31 1.92 4.82 19.89
CA ALA A 31 1.98 3.66 19.02
C ALA A 31 3.43 3.34 18.64
N THR A 32 4.19 4.37 18.23
CA THR A 32 5.61 4.26 17.87
C THR A 32 6.45 3.76 19.06
N ALA A 33 6.23 4.32 20.26
CA ALA A 33 6.89 3.87 21.48
C ALA A 33 6.57 2.39 21.81
N SER A 34 5.42 1.89 21.40
CA SER A 34 4.99 0.49 21.56
C SER A 34 5.45 -0.43 20.40
N GLY A 35 6.24 0.09 19.45
CA GLY A 35 6.71 -0.65 18.28
C GLY A 35 5.68 -0.84 17.18
N ILE A 36 4.54 -0.14 17.24
CA ILE A 36 3.50 -0.12 16.22
C ILE A 36 3.81 1.02 15.24
N ARG A 37 3.82 0.74 13.96
CA ARG A 37 4.01 1.76 12.92
C ARG A 37 2.71 2.49 12.62
N CYS A 38 2.83 3.76 12.23
CA CYS A 38 1.68 4.57 11.85
C CYS A 38 1.78 4.99 10.38
N SER A 39 0.65 4.95 9.69
CA SER A 39 0.47 5.37 8.31
C SER A 39 -0.61 6.45 8.25
N ALA A 40 -0.45 7.46 7.39
CA ALA A 40 -1.51 8.42 7.13
C ALA A 40 -2.35 7.98 5.93
N GLY A 41 -3.66 8.00 6.08
CA GLY A 41 -4.61 7.69 5.02
C GLY A 41 -5.99 8.27 5.29
N HIS A 42 -6.84 8.38 4.25
CA HIS A 42 -8.16 9.01 4.33
C HIS A 42 -8.12 10.36 5.05
N SER A 43 -7.28 11.27 4.59
CA SER A 43 -6.86 12.43 5.37
C SER A 43 -6.83 13.71 4.54
N ALA A 44 -7.32 14.79 5.14
CA ALA A 44 -7.23 16.14 4.62
C ALA A 44 -6.03 16.92 5.20
N ALA A 45 -5.07 16.26 5.80
CA ALA A 45 -3.92 16.87 6.46
C ALA A 45 -3.15 17.81 5.52
N THR A 46 -2.74 18.93 6.06
CA THR A 46 -1.82 19.86 5.42
C THR A 46 -0.38 19.34 5.49
N HIS A 47 0.53 19.97 4.76
CA HIS A 47 1.96 19.69 4.92
C HIS A 47 2.47 19.94 6.35
N ALA A 48 1.90 20.92 7.05
CA ALA A 48 2.23 21.19 8.44
C ALA A 48 1.78 20.06 9.38
N ASP A 49 0.60 19.48 9.14
CA ASP A 49 0.10 18.34 9.93
C ASP A 49 0.93 17.08 9.64
N PHE A 50 1.29 16.84 8.37
CA PHE A 50 2.22 15.77 8.00
C PHE A 50 3.56 15.89 8.76
N ASN A 51 4.16 17.09 8.82
CA ASN A 51 5.43 17.28 9.52
C ASN A 51 5.33 17.02 11.03
N LYS A 52 4.22 17.41 11.67
CA LYS A 52 3.96 17.09 13.09
C LYS A 52 3.87 15.57 13.29
N ALA A 53 3.06 14.91 12.46
CA ALA A 53 2.87 13.47 12.51
C ALA A 53 4.18 12.70 12.23
N LYS A 54 4.98 13.15 11.26
CA LYS A 54 6.30 12.58 10.98
C LYS A 54 7.24 12.71 12.18
N SER A 55 7.27 13.88 12.82
CA SER A 55 8.07 14.11 14.03
C SER A 55 7.64 13.21 15.19
N ALA A 56 6.36 12.82 15.25
CA ALA A 56 5.79 11.89 16.22
C ALA A 56 6.05 10.42 15.89
N GLY A 57 6.51 10.09 14.67
CA GLY A 57 6.84 8.72 14.27
C GLY A 57 6.00 8.15 13.13
N LEU A 58 5.27 8.98 12.38
CA LEU A 58 4.60 8.54 11.15
C LEU A 58 5.64 8.09 10.12
N VAL A 59 5.47 6.92 9.54
CA VAL A 59 6.44 6.31 8.62
C VAL A 59 5.88 5.91 7.26
N HIS A 60 4.53 5.84 7.11
CA HIS A 60 3.88 5.42 5.87
C HIS A 60 2.80 6.41 5.41
N LEU A 61 2.45 6.34 4.12
CA LEU A 61 1.24 6.90 3.53
C LEU A 61 0.46 5.76 2.87
N THR A 62 -0.75 5.50 3.38
CA THR A 62 -1.64 4.40 2.95
C THR A 62 -2.23 4.70 1.58
N HIS A 63 -2.29 3.72 0.66
CA HIS A 63 -2.85 3.82 -0.72
C HIS A 63 -2.63 5.21 -1.36
N TYR A 64 -1.38 5.62 -1.38
CA TYR A 64 -0.90 6.97 -1.71
C TYR A 64 -1.65 7.62 -2.87
N CYS A 65 -1.99 8.88 -2.70
CA CYS A 65 -2.86 9.76 -3.49
C CYS A 65 -4.36 9.54 -3.30
N ASN A 66 -4.81 8.34 -2.93
CA ASN A 66 -6.24 8.07 -2.78
C ASN A 66 -6.74 8.59 -1.45
N GLN A 67 -7.86 9.32 -1.46
CA GLN A 67 -8.44 9.95 -0.26
C GLN A 67 -7.40 10.76 0.56
N MET A 68 -6.55 11.52 -0.14
CA MET A 68 -5.54 12.40 0.45
C MET A 68 -5.70 13.83 -0.05
N SER A 69 -5.32 14.81 0.79
CA SER A 69 -5.20 16.21 0.38
C SER A 69 -4.28 16.35 -0.84
N PRO A 70 -4.75 17.02 -1.92
CA PRO A 70 -4.05 17.02 -3.21
C PRO A 70 -2.81 17.92 -3.21
N LEU A 71 -1.91 17.68 -4.17
CA LEU A 71 -0.81 18.59 -4.46
C LEU A 71 -1.33 19.88 -5.11
N HIS A 72 -1.19 20.98 -4.42
CA HIS A 72 -1.53 22.30 -4.92
C HIS A 72 -0.40 23.30 -4.67
N HIS A 73 -0.20 24.27 -5.56
CA HIS A 73 0.96 25.19 -5.54
C HIS A 73 1.03 26.12 -4.31
N ARG A 74 -0.02 26.24 -3.50
CA ARG A 74 -0.05 27.00 -2.25
C ARG A 74 -0.13 26.14 -0.99
N GLU A 75 -0.54 24.88 -1.13
CA GLU A 75 -0.56 23.86 -0.07
C GLU A 75 -0.37 22.49 -0.72
N ILE A 76 0.77 21.86 -0.45
CA ILE A 76 1.13 20.63 -1.15
C ILE A 76 0.40 19.38 -0.64
N GLY A 77 -0.30 19.49 0.49
CA GLY A 77 -1.05 18.40 1.09
C GLY A 77 -0.22 17.14 1.37
N LEU A 78 -0.90 16.04 1.63
CA LEU A 78 -0.24 14.74 1.82
C LEU A 78 0.41 14.22 0.53
N VAL A 79 -0.23 14.45 -0.62
CA VAL A 79 0.33 14.02 -1.91
C VAL A 79 1.66 14.72 -2.18
N GLY A 80 1.75 16.02 -1.98
CA GLY A 80 3.01 16.74 -2.13
C GLY A 80 4.05 16.37 -1.07
N SER A 81 3.60 16.20 0.18
CA SER A 81 4.47 15.77 1.28
C SER A 81 5.14 14.42 0.99
N GLY A 82 4.37 13.46 0.48
CA GLY A 82 4.88 12.15 0.10
C GLY A 82 5.91 12.19 -1.03
N LEU A 83 5.76 13.10 -2.02
CA LEU A 83 6.76 13.28 -3.07
C LEU A 83 8.03 14.00 -2.57
N LEU A 84 7.87 14.95 -1.67
CA LEU A 84 8.96 15.79 -1.17
C LEU A 84 9.84 15.02 -0.16
N ASP A 85 9.22 14.29 0.75
CA ASP A 85 9.92 13.61 1.84
C ASP A 85 10.67 12.36 1.33
N ARG A 86 11.93 12.21 1.74
CA ARG A 86 12.81 11.12 1.29
C ARG A 86 12.85 9.90 2.22
N GLU A 87 12.16 9.96 3.36
CA GLU A 87 12.16 8.86 4.35
C GLU A 87 10.81 8.18 4.42
N ILE A 88 9.72 8.93 4.22
CA ILE A 88 8.37 8.38 4.26
C ILE A 88 8.18 7.29 3.19
N LYS A 89 7.65 6.15 3.59
CA LYS A 89 7.27 5.07 2.67
C LYS A 89 5.87 5.34 2.13
N ILE A 90 5.66 5.01 0.86
CA ILE A 90 4.33 5.12 0.25
C ILE A 90 3.82 3.75 -0.16
N GLU A 91 2.57 3.46 0.20
CA GLU A 91 1.84 2.30 -0.28
C GLU A 91 1.10 2.68 -1.57
N ILE A 92 1.29 1.93 -2.66
CA ILE A 92 0.84 2.37 -3.98
C ILE A 92 0.08 1.27 -4.72
N ILE A 93 -1.12 1.60 -5.22
CA ILE A 93 -1.96 0.74 -6.06
C ILE A 93 -1.61 1.00 -7.53
N CYS A 94 -1.07 0.01 -8.20
CA CYS A 94 -0.48 0.15 -9.54
C CYS A 94 -1.39 -0.40 -10.66
N ASP A 95 -2.67 0.01 -10.68
CA ASP A 95 -3.69 -0.51 -11.60
C ASP A 95 -4.09 0.42 -12.74
N THR A 96 -3.57 1.66 -12.78
CA THR A 96 -3.97 2.75 -13.69
C THR A 96 -5.40 3.27 -13.52
N ILE A 97 -6.12 2.78 -12.52
CA ILE A 97 -7.50 3.17 -12.16
C ILE A 97 -7.46 4.12 -10.96
N HIS A 98 -6.79 3.71 -9.86
CA HIS A 98 -6.59 4.52 -8.67
C HIS A 98 -5.62 5.68 -8.91
N LEU A 99 -4.55 5.43 -9.64
CA LEU A 99 -3.64 6.44 -10.14
C LEU A 99 -3.56 6.33 -11.66
N CYS A 100 -3.79 7.41 -12.38
CA CYS A 100 -3.57 7.40 -13.83
C CYS A 100 -2.11 7.10 -14.18
N ALA A 101 -1.88 6.62 -15.40
CA ALA A 101 -0.54 6.20 -15.87
C ALA A 101 0.53 7.30 -15.67
N ASP A 102 0.19 8.57 -15.89
CA ASP A 102 1.14 9.68 -15.78
C ASP A 102 1.44 10.00 -14.30
N MET A 103 0.48 9.81 -13.39
CA MET A 103 0.74 9.94 -11.95
C MET A 103 1.65 8.82 -11.46
N LEU A 104 1.44 7.57 -11.90
CA LEU A 104 2.35 6.46 -11.61
C LEU A 104 3.77 6.79 -12.10
N LYS A 105 3.94 7.22 -13.36
CA LYS A 105 5.26 7.65 -13.88
C LYS A 105 5.88 8.76 -13.04
N THR A 106 5.08 9.75 -12.64
CA THR A 106 5.53 10.87 -11.81
C THR A 106 6.05 10.38 -10.46
N VAL A 107 5.30 9.50 -9.80
CA VAL A 107 5.70 8.94 -8.50
C VAL A 107 7.00 8.14 -8.65
N PHE A 108 7.06 7.19 -9.61
CA PHE A 108 8.24 6.34 -9.83
C PHE A 108 9.47 7.10 -10.37
N LYS A 109 9.31 8.32 -10.87
CA LYS A 109 10.40 9.22 -11.24
C LYS A 109 10.96 10.00 -10.05
N ASN A 110 10.12 10.35 -9.08
CA ASN A 110 10.47 11.23 -7.97
C ASN A 110 10.78 10.48 -6.66
N LYS A 111 10.34 9.22 -6.54
CA LYS A 111 10.61 8.37 -5.37
C LYS A 111 11.61 7.28 -5.73
N GLU A 112 12.52 6.98 -4.82
CA GLU A 112 13.38 5.81 -4.95
C GLU A 112 12.58 4.53 -4.72
N THR A 113 13.02 3.44 -5.35
CA THR A 113 12.27 2.17 -5.28
C THR A 113 12.14 1.63 -3.85
N ASP A 114 13.12 1.86 -2.99
CA ASP A 114 13.12 1.45 -1.57
C ASP A 114 12.13 2.24 -0.70
N GLN A 115 11.59 3.35 -1.22
CA GLN A 115 10.57 4.15 -0.56
C GLN A 115 9.14 3.72 -0.92
N MET A 116 8.98 2.77 -1.84
CA MET A 116 7.69 2.34 -2.37
C MET A 116 7.33 0.93 -1.94
N MET A 117 6.09 0.74 -1.57
CA MET A 117 5.49 -0.55 -1.25
C MET A 117 4.26 -0.73 -2.13
N MET A 118 4.33 -1.64 -3.09
CA MET A 118 3.14 -1.96 -3.88
C MET A 118 2.13 -2.68 -3.00
N ILE A 119 0.87 -2.30 -3.14
CA ILE A 119 -0.28 -2.93 -2.49
C ILE A 119 -1.39 -3.15 -3.51
N THR A 120 -2.37 -3.95 -3.16
CA THR A 120 -3.59 -4.13 -3.97
C THR A 120 -4.77 -3.36 -3.42
N ASP A 121 -4.87 -3.19 -2.13
CA ASP A 121 -6.10 -2.74 -1.46
C ASP A 121 -7.30 -3.65 -1.81
N SER A 122 -7.06 -4.96 -1.77
CA SER A 122 -7.93 -5.98 -2.35
C SER A 122 -9.21 -6.20 -1.55
N LEU A 123 -10.32 -6.26 -2.26
CA LEU A 123 -11.62 -6.61 -1.71
C LEU A 123 -11.83 -8.14 -1.63
N ALA A 124 -12.76 -8.58 -0.80
CA ALA A 124 -13.17 -9.98 -0.72
C ALA A 124 -13.66 -10.53 -2.08
N CYS A 125 -14.23 -9.68 -2.94
CA CYS A 125 -14.72 -10.05 -4.26
C CYS A 125 -13.68 -9.95 -5.39
N SER A 126 -12.41 -9.67 -5.11
CA SER A 126 -11.37 -9.41 -6.14
C SER A 126 -11.12 -10.57 -7.10
N TRP A 127 -11.48 -11.79 -6.72
CA TRP A 127 -11.32 -13.01 -7.53
C TRP A 127 -12.65 -13.59 -8.01
N MET A 128 -13.74 -12.83 -7.80
CA MET A 128 -15.08 -13.22 -8.22
C MET A 128 -15.43 -12.58 -9.57
N PRO A 129 -16.42 -13.12 -10.29
CA PRO A 129 -16.99 -12.46 -11.44
C PRO A 129 -17.55 -11.08 -11.08
N ASP A 130 -17.66 -10.19 -12.08
CA ASP A 130 -18.34 -8.91 -11.92
C ASP A 130 -19.75 -9.10 -11.32
N GLY A 131 -20.17 -8.20 -10.45
CA GLY A 131 -21.44 -8.30 -9.74
C GLY A 131 -21.49 -7.48 -8.46
N PRO A 132 -22.57 -7.60 -7.70
CA PRO A 132 -22.72 -6.95 -6.41
C PRO A 132 -21.78 -7.55 -5.36
N GLY A 133 -21.36 -6.71 -4.41
CA GLY A 133 -20.54 -7.10 -3.27
C GLY A 133 -20.80 -6.21 -2.07
N ASP A 134 -19.98 -6.36 -1.04
CA ASP A 134 -20.07 -5.59 0.20
C ASP A 134 -18.68 -5.18 0.67
N LEU A 135 -18.56 -3.97 1.18
CA LEU A 135 -17.38 -3.45 1.84
C LEU A 135 -17.74 -2.94 3.23
N GLY A 136 -17.65 -3.82 4.24
CA GLY A 136 -17.93 -3.44 5.63
C GLY A 136 -19.36 -2.91 5.88
N GLY A 137 -20.36 -3.48 5.19
CA GLY A 137 -21.76 -3.05 5.23
C GLY A 137 -22.12 -1.98 4.18
N LEU A 138 -21.17 -1.55 3.36
CA LEU A 138 -21.41 -0.62 2.26
C LEU A 138 -21.61 -1.41 0.96
N PRO A 139 -22.80 -1.32 0.30
CA PRO A 139 -23.03 -2.00 -0.97
C PRO A 139 -22.10 -1.48 -2.07
N ILE A 140 -21.42 -2.40 -2.74
CA ILE A 140 -20.57 -2.12 -3.89
C ILE A 140 -21.06 -2.85 -5.14
N ILE A 141 -20.61 -2.41 -6.30
CA ILE A 141 -20.74 -3.11 -7.57
C ILE A 141 -19.38 -3.22 -8.23
N VAL A 142 -19.03 -4.42 -8.68
CA VAL A 142 -17.88 -4.66 -9.54
C VAL A 142 -18.38 -4.70 -10.97
N LYS A 143 -17.82 -3.86 -11.81
CA LYS A 143 -18.12 -3.82 -13.25
C LYS A 143 -16.83 -3.57 -14.02
N ASP A 144 -16.59 -4.38 -15.05
CA ASP A 144 -15.38 -4.35 -15.87
C ASP A 144 -14.10 -4.43 -14.99
N GLY A 145 -14.17 -5.23 -13.91
CA GLY A 145 -13.09 -5.38 -12.93
C GLY A 145 -12.86 -4.16 -12.04
N VAL A 146 -13.76 -3.18 -12.00
CA VAL A 146 -13.64 -1.98 -11.15
C VAL A 146 -14.73 -1.96 -10.09
N ALA A 147 -14.34 -1.94 -8.82
CA ALA A 147 -15.26 -1.87 -7.70
C ALA A 147 -15.62 -0.42 -7.35
N ARG A 148 -16.91 -0.15 -7.16
CA ARG A 148 -17.43 1.17 -6.79
C ARG A 148 -18.54 1.06 -5.75
N LEU A 149 -18.61 2.05 -4.85
CA LEU A 149 -19.76 2.21 -3.97
C LEU A 149 -21.02 2.44 -4.81
N GLN A 150 -22.10 1.72 -4.51
CA GLN A 150 -23.34 1.86 -5.28
C GLN A 150 -23.98 3.23 -5.11
N GLU A 151 -23.88 3.83 -3.93
CA GLU A 151 -24.50 5.12 -3.62
C GLU A 151 -23.78 6.30 -4.31
N SER A 152 -22.44 6.38 -4.18
CA SER A 152 -21.65 7.54 -4.63
C SER A 152 -20.94 7.35 -5.96
N GLY A 153 -20.76 6.10 -6.40
CA GLY A 153 -19.94 5.77 -7.56
C GLY A 153 -18.42 5.90 -7.30
N ALA A 154 -18.00 6.24 -6.08
CA ALA A 154 -16.60 6.35 -5.71
C ALA A 154 -15.91 4.97 -5.79
N LEU A 155 -14.61 4.95 -6.09
CA LEU A 155 -13.82 3.72 -6.01
C LEU A 155 -13.87 3.14 -4.60
N ALA A 156 -13.92 1.82 -4.50
CA ALA A 156 -14.05 1.10 -3.24
C ALA A 156 -13.08 -0.08 -3.22
N GLY A 157 -11.93 0.09 -2.58
CA GLY A 157 -10.85 -0.88 -2.64
C GLY A 157 -10.48 -1.25 -4.07
N SER A 158 -9.79 -2.36 -4.29
CA SER A 158 -9.44 -2.79 -5.65
C SER A 158 -9.72 -4.27 -5.92
N THR A 159 -9.74 -4.62 -7.21
CA THR A 159 -9.72 -5.99 -7.72
C THR A 159 -8.38 -6.32 -8.36
N LEU A 160 -7.35 -5.50 -8.12
CA LEU A 160 -6.02 -5.64 -8.71
C LEU A 160 -5.39 -6.98 -8.31
N LYS A 161 -4.99 -7.74 -9.30
CA LYS A 161 -4.11 -8.90 -9.11
C LYS A 161 -2.67 -8.41 -8.99
N TYR A 162 -1.99 -8.81 -7.93
CA TYR A 162 -0.67 -8.24 -7.54
C TYR A 162 0.36 -8.23 -8.68
N ALA A 163 0.52 -9.36 -9.37
CA ALA A 163 1.45 -9.47 -10.51
C ALA A 163 1.11 -8.51 -11.66
N HIS A 164 -0.16 -8.20 -11.87
CA HIS A 164 -0.58 -7.23 -12.89
C HIS A 164 -0.15 -5.80 -12.52
N GLY A 165 -0.14 -5.44 -11.22
CA GLY A 165 0.42 -4.18 -10.76
C GLY A 165 1.91 -4.06 -11.09
N LEU A 166 2.69 -5.11 -10.85
CA LEU A 166 4.11 -5.16 -11.18
C LEU A 166 4.33 -5.04 -12.71
N LYS A 167 3.57 -5.79 -13.51
CA LYS A 167 3.56 -5.69 -14.98
C LYS A 167 3.29 -4.26 -15.47
N THR A 168 2.27 -3.64 -14.89
CA THR A 168 1.86 -2.26 -15.22
C THR A 168 2.99 -1.28 -15.00
N VAL A 169 3.59 -1.29 -13.82
CA VAL A 169 4.69 -0.37 -13.49
C VAL A 169 5.93 -0.64 -14.34
N HIS A 170 6.29 -1.90 -14.53
CA HIS A 170 7.42 -2.26 -15.40
C HIS A 170 7.25 -1.68 -16.81
N ARG A 171 6.07 -1.87 -17.41
CA ARG A 171 5.77 -1.36 -18.77
C ARG A 171 5.72 0.17 -18.83
N LEU A 172 5.14 0.83 -17.81
CA LEU A 172 5.00 2.28 -17.80
C LEU A 172 6.31 3.01 -17.56
N THR A 173 7.19 2.45 -16.75
CA THR A 173 8.40 3.15 -16.27
C THR A 173 9.68 2.71 -16.96
N GLY A 174 9.69 1.51 -17.55
CA GLY A 174 10.89 0.88 -18.09
C GLY A 174 11.93 0.50 -17.03
N LYS A 175 11.59 0.63 -15.74
CA LYS A 175 12.51 0.25 -14.65
C LYS A 175 12.76 -1.26 -14.69
N PRO A 176 13.98 -1.72 -14.39
CA PRO A 176 14.29 -3.15 -14.36
C PRO A 176 13.50 -3.87 -13.26
N LEU A 177 13.08 -5.10 -13.53
CA LEU A 177 12.34 -5.91 -12.55
C LEU A 177 13.12 -6.15 -11.27
N SER A 178 14.46 -6.27 -11.34
CA SER A 178 15.34 -6.38 -10.17
C SER A 178 15.21 -5.24 -9.18
N ASP A 179 14.83 -4.04 -9.64
CA ASP A 179 14.57 -2.90 -8.77
C ASP A 179 13.12 -2.88 -8.28
N LEU A 180 12.18 -3.12 -9.20
CA LEU A 180 10.74 -3.06 -8.88
C LEU A 180 10.31 -4.15 -7.90
N VAL A 181 10.89 -5.36 -7.99
CA VAL A 181 10.54 -6.48 -7.11
C VAL A 181 10.80 -6.20 -5.64
N LYS A 182 11.70 -5.27 -5.31
CA LYS A 182 11.89 -4.84 -3.92
C LYS A 182 10.62 -4.22 -3.32
N SER A 183 9.85 -3.49 -4.12
CA SER A 183 8.60 -2.88 -3.71
C SER A 183 7.44 -3.87 -3.54
N THR A 184 7.61 -5.13 -3.93
CA THR A 184 6.55 -6.14 -3.84
C THR A 184 6.60 -6.98 -2.55
N SER A 185 7.72 -7.01 -1.84
CA SER A 185 7.87 -7.82 -0.63
C SER A 185 8.95 -7.32 0.32
N TRP A 186 10.17 -7.06 -0.19
CA TRP A 186 11.31 -6.68 0.63
C TRP A 186 11.08 -5.38 1.40
N ASN A 187 10.58 -4.34 0.74
CA ASN A 187 10.36 -3.04 1.38
C ASN A 187 9.29 -3.12 2.48
N GLN A 188 8.22 -3.91 2.25
CA GLN A 188 7.20 -4.19 3.26
C GLN A 188 7.78 -4.90 4.47
N ALA A 189 8.54 -5.99 4.24
CA ALA A 189 9.17 -6.74 5.31
C ALA A 189 10.12 -5.86 6.14
N GLN A 190 10.99 -5.08 5.47
CA GLN A 190 11.91 -4.16 6.15
C GLN A 190 11.16 -3.08 6.94
N SER A 191 10.14 -2.47 6.32
CA SER A 191 9.38 -1.40 6.98
C SER A 191 8.59 -1.89 8.18
N LEU A 192 8.07 -3.12 8.14
CA LEU A 192 7.31 -3.71 9.25
C LEU A 192 8.21 -4.43 10.27
N GLY A 193 9.53 -4.51 10.04
CA GLY A 193 10.46 -5.21 10.93
C GLY A 193 10.26 -6.72 10.94
N LEU A 194 9.89 -7.30 9.80
CA LEU A 194 9.72 -8.73 9.60
C LEU A 194 11.04 -9.34 9.12
N GLU A 195 11.71 -10.06 10.00
CA GLU A 195 12.98 -10.71 9.68
C GLU A 195 12.75 -11.99 8.87
N GLY A 196 13.71 -12.32 8.00
CA GLY A 196 13.70 -13.56 7.22
C GLY A 196 12.66 -13.63 6.10
N LEU A 197 12.02 -12.51 5.73
CA LEU A 197 11.00 -12.44 4.69
C LEU A 197 11.36 -11.48 3.54
N GLY A 198 10.74 -11.69 2.39
CA GLY A 198 10.74 -10.77 1.24
C GLY A 198 12.00 -10.83 0.36
N LYS A 199 12.87 -11.82 0.54
CA LYS A 199 14.13 -11.96 -0.21
C LYS A 199 14.49 -13.42 -0.41
N ILE A 200 15.02 -13.75 -1.59
CA ILE A 200 15.60 -15.09 -1.85
C ILE A 200 17.05 -15.04 -1.42
N ALA A 201 17.34 -15.57 -0.23
CA ALA A 201 18.70 -15.68 0.30
C ALA A 201 18.78 -16.80 1.37
N PRO A 202 19.97 -17.35 1.66
CA PRO A 202 20.13 -18.29 2.76
C PRO A 202 19.65 -17.70 4.10
N GLY A 203 18.87 -18.47 4.85
CA GLY A 203 18.28 -18.07 6.14
C GLY A 203 16.95 -17.31 6.02
N PHE A 204 16.44 -17.08 4.79
CA PHE A 204 15.13 -16.51 4.55
C PHE A 204 14.07 -17.59 4.30
N THR A 205 12.83 -17.31 4.69
CA THR A 205 11.69 -18.16 4.36
C THR A 205 11.56 -18.29 2.86
N ALA A 206 11.42 -19.51 2.37
CA ALA A 206 11.36 -19.81 0.94
C ALA A 206 9.92 -19.61 0.39
N ASP A 207 9.38 -18.41 0.58
CA ASP A 207 8.12 -17.96 -0.04
C ASP A 207 8.43 -17.34 -1.38
N MET A 208 8.03 -18.00 -2.47
CA MET A 208 8.43 -17.62 -3.82
C MET A 208 7.27 -17.76 -4.78
N VAL A 209 7.20 -16.85 -5.75
CA VAL A 209 6.29 -16.92 -6.89
C VAL A 209 7.09 -16.94 -8.18
N LEU A 210 6.85 -17.95 -9.03
CA LEU A 210 7.38 -18.00 -10.39
C LEU A 210 6.35 -17.42 -11.35
N LEU A 211 6.75 -16.42 -12.10
CA LEU A 211 5.94 -15.76 -13.13
C LEU A 211 6.51 -16.08 -14.52
N ASP A 212 5.64 -16.17 -15.54
CA ASP A 212 6.06 -16.17 -16.94
C ASP A 212 6.36 -14.73 -17.44
N ASP A 213 6.76 -14.61 -18.70
CA ASP A 213 7.08 -13.33 -19.36
C ASP A 213 5.85 -12.41 -19.47
N ASP A 214 4.65 -12.96 -19.34
CA ASP A 214 3.38 -12.23 -19.31
C ASP A 214 2.89 -11.91 -17.90
N PHE A 215 3.70 -12.24 -16.88
CA PHE A 215 3.39 -12.05 -15.45
C PHE A 215 2.25 -12.93 -14.94
N ASN A 216 1.94 -14.02 -15.64
CA ASN A 216 1.03 -15.02 -15.08
C ASN A 216 1.77 -15.88 -14.05
N THR A 217 1.06 -16.25 -12.98
CA THR A 217 1.63 -17.10 -11.93
C THR A 217 1.74 -18.53 -12.42
N CYS A 218 2.96 -19.03 -12.55
CA CYS A 218 3.24 -20.42 -12.92
C CYS A 218 3.32 -21.32 -11.70
N LYS A 219 4.01 -20.89 -10.64
CA LYS A 219 4.17 -21.64 -9.40
C LYS A 219 4.18 -20.74 -8.18
N VAL A 220 3.71 -21.28 -7.06
CA VAL A 220 3.79 -20.66 -5.73
C VAL A 220 4.41 -21.63 -4.76
N PHE A 221 5.41 -21.18 -4.02
CA PHE A 221 6.03 -21.90 -2.92
C PHE A 221 5.78 -21.14 -1.62
N ILE A 222 5.41 -21.86 -0.56
CA ILE A 222 5.31 -21.35 0.80
C ILE A 222 6.16 -22.26 1.68
N ASP A 223 7.10 -21.68 2.40
CA ASP A 223 8.06 -22.42 3.22
C ASP A 223 8.85 -23.48 2.40
N GLY A 224 9.15 -23.17 1.15
CA GLY A 224 9.81 -24.10 0.22
C GLY A 224 8.94 -25.22 -0.33
N VAL A 225 7.66 -25.29 0.07
CA VAL A 225 6.71 -26.31 -0.39
C VAL A 225 5.88 -25.74 -1.54
N GLU A 226 5.88 -26.42 -2.69
CA GLU A 226 5.01 -26.05 -3.83
C GLU A 226 3.53 -26.16 -3.41
N LYS A 227 2.81 -25.05 -3.51
CA LYS A 227 1.37 -24.93 -3.16
C LYS A 227 0.48 -24.76 -4.36
N TYR A 228 1.04 -24.31 -5.49
CA TYR A 228 0.33 -24.10 -6.74
C TYR A 228 1.27 -24.32 -7.92
N SER A 229 0.73 -24.95 -8.98
CA SER A 229 1.33 -25.04 -10.31
C SER A 229 0.22 -24.88 -11.35
N ALA A 230 0.43 -23.96 -12.34
CA ALA A 230 -0.50 -23.75 -13.45
C ALA A 230 -0.44 -24.90 -14.48
#